data_df473272ec5cac4401bb5725d2455e42
#
_entry.id   df473272ec5cac4401bb5725d2455e42
#
_cell.length_a   1.000
_cell.length_b   1.000
_cell.length_c   1.000
_cell.angle_alpha   90.00
_cell.angle_beta   90.00
_cell.angle_gamma   90.00
#
_symmetry.space_group_name_H-M   'P 1'
#
loop_
_entity.id
_entity.type
_entity.pdbx_description
1 polymer ?
#
loop_
_entity_poly.entity_id
_entity_poly.type
_entity_poly.pdbx_seq_one_letter_code
_entity_poly.pdbx_strand_id
1 'polypeptide(L)'
;MWQYSSSGKVDGISGNVDLDWCYVDYPSIIKGKTTTEEEKTPPQNPTAPAPKATYRVYTGKWLGEISGYNNINSNGYAGIEQKPIYGVTAKSSIGKLRYRVHTRNGRWLPWVSGYSTSDWNKGIAGSLGKIIDGVQFDLLNANGYTVKYRASINGTKNYLPWVTGTKDFAGIINGRNFIDKIQIEIVKK
;
A
#
# COMPACT_ATOMS: atom_id res chain seq x y z
N MET A 1 23.66 -6.41 -28.79
CA MET A 1 24.21 -5.32 -27.95
C MET A 1 23.27 -4.14 -28.05
N TRP A 2 22.92 -3.53 -26.94
CA TRP A 2 22.09 -2.35 -26.90
C TRP A 2 22.63 -1.37 -25.85
N GLN A 3 22.93 -0.14 -26.28
CA GLN A 3 23.41 0.91 -25.40
C GLN A 3 22.25 1.47 -24.58
N TYR A 4 22.34 1.45 -23.26
CA TYR A 4 21.29 1.98 -22.39
C TYR A 4 21.68 3.26 -21.66
N SER A 5 22.96 3.64 -21.68
CA SER A 5 23.44 4.91 -21.15
C SER A 5 24.72 5.37 -21.86
N SER A 6 24.80 6.65 -22.16
CA SER A 6 26.02 7.31 -22.65
C SER A 6 26.72 8.14 -21.55
N SER A 7 26.27 8.03 -20.30
CA SER A 7 26.79 8.82 -19.17
C SER A 7 26.91 7.98 -17.89
N GLY A 8 27.15 6.70 -18.04
CA GLY A 8 27.39 5.78 -16.91
C GLY A 8 28.64 6.15 -16.12
N LYS A 9 28.73 5.65 -14.90
CA LYS A 9 29.91 5.74 -14.03
C LYS A 9 30.38 4.34 -13.67
N VAL A 10 31.67 4.14 -13.76
CA VAL A 10 32.35 2.89 -13.38
C VAL A 10 33.50 3.26 -12.45
N ASP A 11 33.58 2.58 -11.31
CA ASP A 11 34.61 2.82 -10.32
C ASP A 11 36.02 2.64 -10.92
N GLY A 12 36.88 3.62 -10.69
CA GLY A 12 38.23 3.66 -11.24
C GLY A 12 38.33 4.31 -12.62
N ILE A 13 37.23 4.72 -13.25
CA ILE A 13 37.26 5.44 -14.54
C ILE A 13 36.85 6.88 -14.35
N SER A 14 37.73 7.79 -14.76
CA SER A 14 37.43 9.25 -14.76
C SER A 14 36.62 9.62 -16.00
N GLY A 15 35.45 10.25 -15.79
CA GLY A 15 34.57 10.66 -16.88
C GLY A 15 33.30 9.84 -16.99
N ASN A 16 32.57 10.01 -18.09
CA ASN A 16 31.40 9.23 -18.44
C ASN A 16 31.81 8.07 -19.33
N VAL A 17 31.11 6.96 -19.20
CA VAL A 17 31.27 5.77 -20.02
C VAL A 17 29.94 5.38 -20.64
N ASP A 18 30.01 4.82 -21.85
CA ASP A 18 28.86 4.15 -22.45
C ASP A 18 28.60 2.84 -21.73
N LEU A 19 27.38 2.62 -21.33
CA LEU A 19 26.95 1.36 -20.74
C LEU A 19 26.09 0.61 -21.74
N ASP A 20 26.58 -0.57 -22.15
CA ASP A 20 25.95 -1.40 -23.14
C ASP A 20 25.42 -2.68 -22.52
N TRP A 21 24.32 -3.14 -23.04
CA TRP A 21 23.78 -4.43 -22.71
C TRP A 21 24.13 -5.44 -23.80
N CYS A 22 24.78 -6.53 -23.42
CA CYS A 22 25.11 -7.60 -24.32
C CYS A 22 24.28 -8.85 -23.99
N TYR A 23 23.51 -9.33 -24.95
CA TYR A 23 22.67 -10.53 -24.80
C TYR A 23 23.44 -11.83 -24.98
N VAL A 24 24.72 -11.72 -25.32
CA VAL A 24 25.57 -12.86 -25.57
C VAL A 24 26.78 -12.78 -24.66
N ASP A 25 27.11 -13.87 -23.97
CA ASP A 25 28.31 -13.96 -23.13
C ASP A 25 29.56 -14.16 -24.02
N TYR A 26 30.03 -13.07 -24.59
CA TYR A 26 31.26 -13.08 -25.43
C TYR A 26 32.47 -13.62 -24.72
N PRO A 27 32.77 -13.34 -23.46
CA PRO A 27 33.87 -13.95 -22.74
C PRO A 27 33.84 -15.48 -22.73
N SER A 28 32.67 -16.08 -22.56
CA SER A 28 32.47 -17.53 -22.59
C SER A 28 32.64 -18.11 -23.99
N ILE A 29 32.12 -17.43 -25.02
CA ILE A 29 32.27 -17.84 -26.44
C ILE A 29 33.74 -17.79 -26.88
N ILE A 30 34.44 -16.70 -26.57
CA ILE A 30 35.87 -16.53 -26.94
C ILE A 30 36.76 -17.58 -26.25
N LYS A 31 36.41 -18.02 -25.05
CA LYS A 31 37.11 -19.06 -24.30
C LYS A 31 36.72 -20.48 -24.72
N GLY A 32 35.90 -20.67 -25.74
CA GLY A 32 35.47 -21.96 -26.27
C GLY A 32 34.53 -22.75 -25.35
N LYS A 33 33.86 -22.10 -24.39
CA LYS A 33 32.79 -22.71 -23.60
C LYS A 33 31.45 -22.52 -24.32
N THR A 34 30.89 -23.62 -24.83
CA THR A 34 29.52 -23.67 -25.31
C THR A 34 28.59 -23.58 -24.10
N THR A 35 27.97 -22.45 -23.88
CA THR A 35 26.92 -22.33 -22.89
C THR A 35 25.66 -22.94 -23.48
N THR A 36 25.15 -24.01 -22.87
CA THR A 36 23.76 -24.45 -23.07
C THR A 36 22.84 -23.25 -22.74
N GLU A 37 21.99 -22.86 -23.68
CA GLU A 37 21.01 -21.77 -23.49
C GLU A 37 20.08 -22.12 -22.33
N GLU A 38 20.47 -21.72 -21.11
CA GLU A 38 19.45 -21.39 -20.12
C GLU A 38 18.88 -20.04 -20.56
N GLU A 39 17.63 -20.03 -20.90
CA GLU A 39 16.81 -18.86 -21.24
C GLU A 39 16.90 -17.85 -20.08
N LYS A 40 17.97 -17.03 -20.07
CA LYS A 40 18.06 -15.89 -19.14
C LYS A 40 17.01 -14.88 -19.57
N THR A 41 15.91 -14.90 -18.89
CA THR A 41 14.95 -13.79 -18.90
C THR A 41 15.70 -12.46 -18.94
N PRO A 42 15.39 -11.54 -19.86
CA PRO A 42 16.03 -10.23 -19.89
C PRO A 42 15.99 -9.62 -18.48
N PRO A 43 17.07 -8.95 -18.02
CA PRO A 43 17.01 -8.27 -16.74
C PRO A 43 15.81 -7.33 -16.78
N GLN A 44 14.88 -7.59 -15.91
CA GLN A 44 13.77 -6.68 -15.72
C GLN A 44 14.37 -5.32 -15.38
N ASN A 45 14.08 -4.33 -16.22
CA ASN A 45 14.23 -2.92 -15.87
C ASN A 45 13.82 -2.76 -14.41
N PRO A 46 14.58 -2.07 -13.53
CA PRO A 46 14.25 -1.98 -12.11
C PRO A 46 12.77 -1.66 -11.99
N THR A 47 12.01 -2.68 -11.63
CA THR A 47 10.55 -2.62 -11.59
C THR A 47 10.23 -1.51 -10.62
N ALA A 48 9.56 -0.46 -11.08
CA ALA A 48 9.13 0.61 -10.20
C ALA A 48 8.52 -0.02 -8.94
N PRO A 49 8.88 0.47 -7.75
CA PRO A 49 8.44 -0.17 -6.52
C PRO A 49 6.93 -0.35 -6.53
N ALA A 50 6.48 -1.54 -6.15
CA ALA A 50 5.06 -1.87 -6.16
C ALA A 50 4.26 -0.80 -5.42
N PRO A 51 3.12 -0.36 -5.99
CA PRO A 51 2.30 0.66 -5.36
C PRO A 51 1.89 0.27 -3.95
N LYS A 52 1.92 1.23 -3.02
CA LYS A 52 1.64 1.00 -1.61
C LYS A 52 0.62 1.99 -1.07
N ALA A 53 -0.23 1.51 -0.17
CA ALA A 53 -0.97 2.37 0.74
C ALA A 53 -0.14 2.60 2.01
N THR A 54 -0.13 3.83 2.50
CA THR A 54 0.46 4.18 3.79
C THR A 54 -0.64 4.72 4.66
N TYR A 55 -0.80 4.17 5.88
CA TYR A 55 -1.95 4.48 6.72
C TYR A 55 -1.66 4.36 8.21
N ARG A 56 -2.44 5.06 9.01
CA ARG A 56 -2.42 5.03 10.48
C ARG A 56 -3.84 5.08 11.01
N VAL A 57 -4.00 4.63 12.25
CA VAL A 57 -5.26 4.75 12.99
C VAL A 57 -5.04 5.41 14.34
N TYR A 58 -6.09 6.06 14.82
CA TYR A 58 -6.17 6.68 16.13
C TYR A 58 -7.02 5.83 17.08
N THR A 59 -6.42 5.42 18.21
CA THR A 59 -7.06 4.58 19.24
C THR A 59 -6.95 5.24 20.64
N GLY A 60 -7.07 6.58 20.70
CA GLY A 60 -6.71 7.41 21.84
C GLY A 60 -5.34 8.08 21.66
N LYS A 61 -4.52 7.52 20.79
CA LYS A 61 -3.28 8.10 20.25
C LYS A 61 -3.08 7.59 18.83
N TRP A 62 -2.31 8.30 18.02
CA TRP A 62 -1.87 7.80 16.72
C TRP A 62 -0.90 6.64 16.89
N LEU A 63 -1.20 5.54 16.24
CA LEU A 63 -0.28 4.39 16.18
C LEU A 63 0.79 4.60 15.12
N GLY A 64 1.76 3.70 15.06
CA GLY A 64 2.80 3.67 14.04
C GLY A 64 2.26 3.66 12.61
N GLU A 65 3.05 4.18 11.67
CA GLU A 65 2.74 4.15 10.25
C GLU A 65 2.89 2.74 9.68
N ILE A 66 1.90 2.30 8.93
CA ILE A 66 1.93 1.04 8.18
C ILE A 66 2.03 1.37 6.70
N SER A 67 2.97 0.76 6.01
CA SER A 67 3.16 0.91 4.57
C SER A 67 3.00 -0.44 3.87
N GLY A 68 1.93 -0.56 3.10
CA GLY A 68 1.55 -1.81 2.44
C GLY A 68 0.81 -2.76 3.38
N TYR A 69 0.77 -4.02 2.97
CA TYR A 69 0.07 -5.09 3.66
C TYR A 69 1.04 -6.23 3.97
N ASN A 70 0.99 -6.72 5.20
CA ASN A 70 1.71 -7.91 5.62
C ASN A 70 0.81 -8.69 6.58
N ASN A 71 0.61 -9.96 6.34
CA ASN A 71 -0.26 -10.81 7.16
C ASN A 71 0.47 -11.45 8.35
N ILE A 72 1.78 -11.23 8.50
CA ILE A 72 2.63 -11.98 9.41
C ILE A 72 2.71 -11.32 10.79
N ASN A 73 2.71 -9.99 10.86
CA ASN A 73 2.91 -9.27 12.11
C ASN A 73 2.22 -7.89 12.14
N SER A 74 2.38 -7.16 13.24
CA SER A 74 1.80 -5.83 13.44
C SER A 74 2.26 -4.75 12.45
N ASN A 75 3.29 -5.01 11.66
CA ASN A 75 3.75 -4.08 10.62
C ASN A 75 2.88 -4.13 9.36
N GLY A 76 1.97 -5.07 9.27
CA GLY A 76 1.08 -5.24 8.11
C GLY A 76 -0.38 -4.90 8.38
N TYR A 77 -0.69 -4.30 9.54
CA TYR A 77 -2.03 -3.77 9.85
C TYR A 77 -1.94 -2.58 10.79
N ALA A 78 -2.91 -1.70 10.72
CA ALA A 78 -3.07 -0.61 11.68
C ALA A 78 -4.18 -0.94 12.67
N GLY A 79 -3.89 -0.81 13.95
CA GLY A 79 -4.85 -1.07 15.03
C GLY A 79 -4.24 -1.83 16.20
N ILE A 80 -5.04 -2.05 17.21
CA ILE A 80 -4.73 -2.85 18.39
C ILE A 80 -5.95 -3.70 18.68
N GLU A 81 -5.74 -5.00 18.83
CA GLU A 81 -6.80 -5.94 19.18
C GLU A 81 -7.60 -5.45 20.39
N GLN A 82 -8.93 -5.53 20.29
CA GLN A 82 -9.92 -5.09 21.29
C GLN A 82 -9.90 -3.58 21.61
N LYS A 83 -9.20 -2.75 20.85
CA LYS A 83 -9.23 -1.29 21.03
C LYS A 83 -9.96 -0.64 19.85
N PRO A 84 -11.04 0.11 20.09
CA PRO A 84 -11.78 0.76 19.02
C PRO A 84 -10.94 1.83 18.32
N ILE A 85 -11.14 1.96 17.03
CA ILE A 85 -10.57 3.02 16.20
C ILE A 85 -11.53 4.20 16.20
N TYR A 86 -11.00 5.42 16.28
CA TYR A 86 -11.75 6.69 16.24
C TYR A 86 -11.38 7.56 15.04
N GLY A 87 -10.23 7.29 14.42
CA GLY A 87 -9.75 8.04 13.27
C GLY A 87 -8.84 7.21 12.38
N VAL A 88 -8.91 7.50 11.08
CA VAL A 88 -8.08 6.87 10.05
C VAL A 88 -7.47 7.96 9.20
N THR A 89 -6.20 7.84 8.89
CA THR A 89 -5.51 8.64 7.87
C THR A 89 -4.77 7.71 6.91
N ALA A 90 -4.82 8.02 5.61
CA ALA A 90 -4.21 7.19 4.59
C ALA A 90 -3.79 7.99 3.36
N LYS A 91 -2.74 7.52 2.69
CA LYS A 91 -2.29 7.99 1.37
C LYS A 91 -1.86 6.81 0.51
N SER A 92 -1.79 7.02 -0.78
CA SER A 92 -1.26 6.07 -1.76
C SER A 92 0.00 6.62 -2.40
N SER A 93 0.92 5.75 -2.81
CA SER A 93 2.09 6.12 -3.61
C SER A 93 1.73 6.45 -5.06
N ILE A 94 0.51 6.08 -5.52
CA ILE A 94 -0.02 6.38 -6.85
C ILE A 94 -1.46 6.90 -6.75
N GLY A 95 -1.86 7.73 -7.70
CA GLY A 95 -3.21 8.27 -7.74
C GLY A 95 -3.58 9.09 -6.51
N LYS A 96 -4.87 9.16 -6.22
CA LYS A 96 -5.43 9.88 -5.05
C LYS A 96 -6.29 8.93 -4.24
N LEU A 97 -5.83 8.55 -3.06
CA LEU A 97 -6.64 7.78 -2.11
C LEU A 97 -7.62 8.71 -1.39
N ARG A 98 -8.91 8.38 -1.45
CA ARG A 98 -9.94 8.97 -0.61
C ARG A 98 -10.58 7.90 0.25
N TYR A 99 -11.09 8.29 1.40
CA TYR A 99 -11.69 7.36 2.35
C TYR A 99 -12.71 8.04 3.23
N ARG A 100 -13.61 7.25 3.80
CA ARG A 100 -14.60 7.67 4.77
C ARG A 100 -14.84 6.57 5.79
N VAL A 101 -15.44 6.95 6.89
CA VAL A 101 -15.79 6.02 7.97
C VAL A 101 -17.26 6.17 8.36
N HIS A 102 -17.84 5.09 8.83
CA HIS A 102 -19.11 5.09 9.55
C HIS A 102 -18.83 5.11 11.05
N THR A 103 -19.56 5.93 11.78
CA THR A 103 -19.46 5.99 13.25
C THR A 103 -20.56 5.18 13.90
N ARG A 104 -20.20 4.34 14.86
CA ARG A 104 -21.14 3.49 15.58
C ARG A 104 -22.32 4.31 16.17
N ASN A 105 -23.55 3.83 15.92
CA ASN A 105 -24.80 4.55 16.26
C ASN A 105 -24.94 5.92 15.59
N GLY A 106 -24.19 6.17 14.51
CA GLY A 106 -24.18 7.45 13.80
C GLY A 106 -24.42 7.27 12.30
N ARG A 107 -23.55 7.87 11.50
CA ARG A 107 -23.68 7.91 10.04
C ARG A 107 -22.29 7.79 9.36
N TRP A 108 -22.33 7.60 8.04
CA TRP A 108 -21.16 7.81 7.21
C TRP A 108 -20.74 9.28 7.26
N LEU A 109 -19.47 9.51 7.58
CA LEU A 109 -18.87 10.83 7.49
C LEU A 109 -18.49 11.15 6.03
N PRO A 110 -18.29 12.42 5.69
CA PRO A 110 -17.85 12.81 4.35
C PRO A 110 -16.56 12.15 3.93
N TRP A 111 -16.37 12.02 2.61
CA TRP A 111 -15.12 11.58 2.03
C TRP A 111 -14.00 12.57 2.33
N VAL A 112 -12.87 12.06 2.78
CA VAL A 112 -11.63 12.82 2.96
C VAL A 112 -10.52 12.24 2.09
N SER A 113 -9.52 13.06 1.82
CA SER A 113 -8.28 12.67 1.16
C SER A 113 -7.12 13.45 1.79
N GLY A 114 -5.90 12.99 1.57
CA GLY A 114 -4.69 13.54 2.20
C GLY A 114 -4.30 12.73 3.43
N TYR A 115 -3.24 13.17 4.10
CA TYR A 115 -2.64 12.45 5.21
C TYR A 115 -2.25 13.45 6.30
N SER A 116 -2.86 13.33 7.46
CA SER A 116 -2.59 14.17 8.61
C SER A 116 -2.71 13.36 9.91
N THR A 117 -1.99 13.76 10.94
CA THR A 117 -2.13 13.24 12.30
C THR A 117 -2.44 14.34 13.32
N SER A 118 -2.56 15.58 12.86
CA SER A 118 -2.80 16.76 13.70
C SER A 118 -4.08 17.51 13.35
N ASP A 119 -4.46 17.57 12.07
CA ASP A 119 -5.61 18.33 11.61
C ASP A 119 -6.80 17.40 11.31
N TRP A 120 -7.76 17.35 12.25
CA TRP A 120 -8.99 16.55 12.12
C TRP A 120 -9.96 17.07 11.04
N ASN A 121 -9.71 18.25 10.49
CA ASN A 121 -10.49 18.81 9.39
C ASN A 121 -9.91 18.44 8.00
N LYS A 122 -8.67 17.93 7.97
CA LYS A 122 -7.98 17.59 6.72
C LYS A 122 -7.22 16.29 6.85
N GLY A 123 -7.52 15.33 5.97
CA GLY A 123 -6.76 14.09 5.87
C GLY A 123 -6.95 13.12 7.05
N ILE A 124 -8.02 13.26 7.83
CA ILE A 124 -8.44 12.31 8.85
C ILE A 124 -9.92 12.02 8.65
N ALA A 125 -10.28 10.76 8.47
CA ALA A 125 -11.65 10.29 8.52
C ALA A 125 -11.94 9.79 9.94
N GLY A 126 -12.89 10.41 10.61
CA GLY A 126 -13.26 10.08 11.98
C GLY A 126 -13.66 11.30 12.79
N SER A 127 -13.89 11.10 14.05
CA SER A 127 -14.21 12.15 15.02
C SER A 127 -13.76 11.69 16.41
N LEU A 128 -13.17 12.59 17.17
CA LEU A 128 -12.75 12.29 18.54
C LEU A 128 -13.92 11.77 19.38
N GLY A 129 -13.72 10.66 20.07
CA GLY A 129 -14.73 10.01 20.90
C GLY A 129 -15.83 9.25 20.14
N LYS A 130 -15.84 9.26 18.80
CA LYS A 130 -16.78 8.47 18.00
C LYS A 130 -16.11 7.21 17.46
N ILE A 131 -16.62 6.07 17.93
CA ILE A 131 -16.13 4.74 17.53
C ILE A 131 -16.47 4.48 16.06
N ILE A 132 -15.54 3.89 15.32
CA ILE A 132 -15.72 3.50 13.92
C ILE A 132 -16.17 2.03 13.85
N ASP A 133 -17.23 1.75 13.08
CA ASP A 133 -17.75 0.41 12.81
C ASP A 133 -17.82 0.07 11.32
N GLY A 134 -17.47 1.02 10.44
CA GLY A 134 -17.34 0.82 8.99
C GLY A 134 -16.28 1.74 8.38
N VAL A 135 -15.52 1.22 7.41
CA VAL A 135 -14.56 2.00 6.62
C VAL A 135 -14.74 1.72 5.14
N GLN A 136 -14.51 2.73 4.32
CA GLN A 136 -14.56 2.63 2.87
C GLN A 136 -13.42 3.43 2.25
N PHE A 137 -12.74 2.83 1.27
CA PHE A 137 -11.62 3.43 0.55
C PHE A 137 -11.87 3.42 -0.96
N ASP A 138 -11.34 4.42 -1.65
CA ASP A 138 -11.40 4.53 -3.10
C ASP A 138 -10.09 5.13 -3.64
N LEU A 139 -9.60 4.57 -4.73
CA LEU A 139 -8.37 5.01 -5.38
C LEU A 139 -8.70 5.66 -6.73
N LEU A 140 -8.53 6.96 -6.81
CA LEU A 140 -8.78 7.77 -7.99
C LEU A 140 -7.48 8.02 -8.77
N ASN A 141 -7.58 8.21 -10.08
CA ASN A 141 -6.47 8.59 -10.96
C ASN A 141 -5.25 7.64 -10.88
N ALA A 142 -5.52 6.33 -10.76
CA ALA A 142 -4.51 5.27 -10.73
C ALA A 142 -4.83 4.24 -11.80
N ASN A 143 -4.39 4.49 -13.03
CA ASN A 143 -4.67 3.63 -14.17
C ASN A 143 -4.22 2.19 -13.92
N GLY A 144 -5.13 1.22 -14.12
CA GLY A 144 -4.86 -0.20 -13.94
C GLY A 144 -4.76 -0.67 -12.47
N TYR A 145 -4.99 0.22 -11.48
CA TYR A 145 -4.93 -0.12 -10.05
C TYR A 145 -6.22 0.23 -9.31
N THR A 146 -6.43 -0.46 -8.20
CA THR A 146 -7.51 -0.21 -7.26
C THR A 146 -7.03 -0.42 -5.83
N VAL A 147 -7.84 -0.02 -4.86
CA VAL A 147 -7.59 -0.28 -3.44
C VAL A 147 -8.41 -1.48 -2.98
N LYS A 148 -7.77 -2.38 -2.25
CA LYS A 148 -8.37 -3.51 -1.54
C LYS A 148 -8.12 -3.33 -0.05
N TYR A 149 -9.13 -3.57 0.76
CA TYR A 149 -9.04 -3.37 2.21
C TYR A 149 -9.95 -4.32 2.97
N ARG A 150 -9.64 -4.51 4.25
CA ARG A 150 -10.47 -5.30 5.17
C ARG A 150 -10.31 -4.82 6.60
N ALA A 151 -11.23 -5.20 7.47
CA ALA A 151 -11.23 -4.87 8.87
C ALA A 151 -11.37 -6.14 9.75
N SER A 152 -10.82 -6.08 10.95
CA SER A 152 -11.13 -6.95 12.07
C SER A 152 -12.05 -6.19 13.03
N ILE A 153 -12.90 -6.89 13.73
CA ILE A 153 -13.90 -6.32 14.62
C ILE A 153 -13.86 -6.96 16.01
N ASN A 154 -14.11 -6.18 17.03
CA ASN A 154 -14.36 -6.62 18.43
C ASN A 154 -13.29 -7.56 18.99
N GLY A 155 -12.04 -7.43 18.59
CA GLY A 155 -10.96 -8.30 19.06
C GLY A 155 -10.99 -9.70 18.44
N THR A 156 -11.71 -9.90 17.35
CA THR A 156 -11.66 -11.18 16.64
C THR A 156 -10.27 -11.37 16.00
N LYS A 157 -9.73 -12.58 16.05
CA LYS A 157 -8.46 -12.87 15.38
C LYS A 157 -8.58 -12.83 13.86
N ASN A 158 -9.78 -13.05 13.33
CA ASN A 158 -10.06 -13.13 11.90
C ASN A 158 -10.50 -11.79 11.34
N TYR A 159 -10.01 -11.49 10.15
CA TYR A 159 -10.49 -10.35 9.38
C TYR A 159 -11.78 -10.71 8.64
N LEU A 160 -12.63 -9.71 8.45
CA LEU A 160 -13.72 -9.78 7.48
C LEU A 160 -13.17 -9.99 6.06
N PRO A 161 -14.00 -10.44 5.11
CA PRO A 161 -13.60 -10.56 3.72
C PRO A 161 -13.02 -9.26 3.16
N TRP A 162 -12.16 -9.39 2.16
CA TRP A 162 -11.63 -8.24 1.43
C TRP A 162 -12.71 -7.52 0.63
N VAL A 163 -12.68 -6.21 0.71
CA VAL A 163 -13.50 -5.28 -0.08
C VAL A 163 -12.61 -4.57 -1.11
N THR A 164 -13.12 -4.34 -2.31
CA THR A 164 -12.40 -3.64 -3.38
C THR A 164 -13.14 -2.36 -3.77
N GLY A 165 -12.45 -1.23 -3.68
CA GLY A 165 -13.00 0.09 -4.03
C GLY A 165 -14.27 0.41 -3.24
N THR A 166 -15.27 0.99 -3.91
CA THR A 166 -16.52 1.45 -3.28
C THR A 166 -17.70 0.49 -3.43
N LYS A 167 -17.47 -0.74 -3.91
CA LYS A 167 -18.55 -1.73 -4.10
C LYS A 167 -19.24 -2.10 -2.79
N ASP A 168 -18.48 -2.07 -1.70
CA ASP A 168 -18.93 -2.40 -0.37
C ASP A 168 -18.09 -1.64 0.66
N PHE A 169 -18.20 -1.97 1.93
CA PHE A 169 -17.39 -1.42 3.02
C PHE A 169 -16.86 -2.56 3.92
N ALA A 170 -15.76 -2.29 4.60
CA ALA A 170 -15.26 -3.21 5.63
C ALA A 170 -15.74 -2.77 7.01
N GLY A 171 -16.40 -3.69 7.72
CA GLY A 171 -16.99 -3.43 9.03
C GLY A 171 -18.34 -4.12 9.20
N ILE A 172 -18.98 -3.92 10.35
CA ILE A 172 -20.35 -4.37 10.63
C ILE A 172 -21.12 -3.24 11.32
N ILE A 173 -22.04 -2.63 10.57
CA ILE A 173 -22.85 -1.52 11.03
C ILE A 173 -24.13 -2.06 11.68
N ASN A 174 -24.10 -2.29 12.97
CA ASN A 174 -25.25 -2.78 13.73
C ASN A 174 -25.37 -2.15 15.14
N GLY A 175 -24.62 -1.08 15.40
CA GLY A 175 -24.63 -0.38 16.68
C GLY A 175 -23.89 -1.10 17.83
N ARG A 176 -23.37 -2.29 17.63
CA ARG A 176 -22.71 -3.09 18.67
C ARG A 176 -21.22 -3.27 18.41
N ASN A 177 -20.84 -3.46 17.15
CA ASN A 177 -19.46 -3.75 16.75
C ASN A 177 -18.60 -2.48 16.66
N PHE A 178 -17.30 -2.68 16.63
CA PHE A 178 -16.33 -1.66 16.31
C PHE A 178 -15.16 -2.29 15.54
N ILE A 179 -14.50 -1.50 14.72
CA ILE A 179 -13.27 -1.89 14.05
C ILE A 179 -12.10 -1.68 15.00
N ASP A 180 -11.23 -2.67 15.10
CA ASP A 180 -10.01 -2.61 15.92
C ASP A 180 -8.71 -2.76 15.09
N LYS A 181 -8.78 -3.36 13.90
CA LYS A 181 -7.64 -3.45 12.98
C LYS A 181 -8.11 -3.25 11.54
N ILE A 182 -7.29 -2.61 10.73
CA ILE A 182 -7.49 -2.47 9.28
C ILE A 182 -6.23 -2.87 8.51
N GLN A 183 -6.46 -3.38 7.31
CA GLN A 183 -5.42 -3.65 6.31
C GLN A 183 -5.83 -3.04 4.98
N ILE A 184 -4.86 -2.43 4.29
CA ILE A 184 -5.07 -1.74 3.01
C ILE A 184 -3.97 -2.14 2.05
N GLU A 185 -4.33 -2.48 0.83
CA GLU A 185 -3.44 -2.88 -0.24
C GLU A 185 -3.82 -2.19 -1.56
N ILE A 186 -2.84 -1.77 -2.34
CA ILE A 186 -3.04 -1.31 -3.70
C ILE A 186 -2.74 -2.48 -4.63
N VAL A 187 -3.73 -2.86 -5.44
CA VAL A 187 -3.65 -4.03 -6.33
C VAL A 187 -3.95 -3.66 -7.76
N LYS A 188 -3.46 -4.44 -8.71
CA LYS A 188 -3.90 -4.34 -10.13
C LYS A 188 -5.38 -4.72 -10.24
N LYS A 189 -6.08 -4.07 -11.16
CA LYS A 189 -7.47 -4.42 -11.53
C LYS A 189 -7.52 -5.71 -12.33
#